data_542211770f829cdba80552ed73a65a21
#
_entry.id   542211770f829cdba80552ed73a65a21
#
_cell.length_a   1.000
_cell.length_b   1.000
_cell.length_c   1.000
_cell.angle_alpha   90.00
_cell.angle_beta   90.00
_cell.angle_gamma   90.00
#
_symmetry.space_group_name_H-M   'P 1'
#
loop_
_entity.id
_entity.type
_entity.pdbx_description
1 polymer ?
#
loop_
_entity_poly.entity_id
_entity_poly.type
_entity_poly.pdbx_seq_one_letter_code
_entity_poly.pdbx_strand_id
1 'polypeptide(L)'
;KVNGSVRGDVLNIVNITTSVDDARGNFSDNETVNVMANTTLAVIKDAEIKALNPGDTAHFVITVIAGGSSDSLNVKLEDILDAGLLDVKSATYRINGGNLTDYTQIISLGNMHTGSKIVVDIYAAILSTTGQDIFNCVNVTSDEHPEGNTSNTTIHVNIADLEIIKIVNNATPNYGDEITYTITVRNNGPDNSTNIKVSEVLADNFKFISANASKGYYDLTNGVWAVGNLTNNETAKLVITVKIVKTGFIQNNVSVNGTGFDPNVTNNNATVNITVPQTADLSVVKIVNVDRVSVGNRITYTIVVKNNGPDTALDVYAVDKLSDALKFVSYKASVGVYDPATGIWTIGNLTNKSNATLEITCIVLKTGVISNEVFVNGSTVDLNMTNNYGNVSVTVIPAPAPVHPADKDIMDSDEVAMGVDAMAKTGNPILALLVVLIFGIFGFGVSRRKK
;
A
#
# COMPACT_ATOMS: atom_id res chain seq x y z
N LYS A 1 -25.14 72.35 31.24
CA LYS A 1 -24.71 71.07 30.69
C LYS A 1 -23.37 70.71 31.28
N VAL A 2 -23.28 69.64 32.04
CA VAL A 2 -22.01 69.14 32.57
C VAL A 2 -21.30 68.42 31.44
N ASN A 3 -19.99 68.66 31.24
CA ASN A 3 -19.18 67.96 30.27
C ASN A 3 -19.01 66.47 30.72
N GLY A 4 -19.15 65.52 29.79
CA GLY A 4 -19.04 64.12 30.09
C GLY A 4 -17.70 63.64 30.69
N SER A 5 -16.67 64.49 30.63
CA SER A 5 -15.36 64.25 31.30
C SER A 5 -15.32 64.70 32.77
N VAL A 6 -16.33 65.36 33.26
CA VAL A 6 -16.36 65.84 34.61
C VAL A 6 -16.98 64.79 35.52
N ARG A 7 -16.31 64.48 36.63
CA ARG A 7 -16.71 63.48 37.63
C ARG A 7 -16.54 64.05 39.04
N GLY A 8 -17.26 63.49 39.97
CA GLY A 8 -17.26 63.92 41.36
C GLY A 8 -18.19 65.10 41.59
N ASP A 9 -17.98 65.79 42.70
CA ASP A 9 -18.83 66.85 43.10
C ASP A 9 -18.59 68.11 42.28
N VAL A 10 -19.64 68.62 41.64
CA VAL A 10 -19.65 69.91 40.98
C VAL A 10 -20.36 70.94 41.82
N LEU A 11 -19.58 71.92 42.32
CA LEU A 11 -20.11 72.99 43.08
C LEU A 11 -20.73 74.08 42.20
N ASN A 12 -22.02 74.30 42.33
CA ASN A 12 -22.73 75.40 41.66
C ASN A 12 -22.93 76.54 42.68
N ILE A 13 -22.29 77.67 42.42
CA ILE A 13 -22.38 78.82 43.29
C ILE A 13 -23.21 79.89 42.62
N VAL A 14 -24.27 80.31 43.27
CA VAL A 14 -25.10 81.43 42.86
C VAL A 14 -24.83 82.59 43.82
N ASN A 15 -24.31 83.69 43.31
CA ASN A 15 -24.10 84.91 43.98
C ASN A 15 -25.18 85.94 43.60
N ILE A 16 -25.92 86.42 44.58
CA ILE A 16 -26.92 87.50 44.39
C ILE A 16 -26.33 88.81 44.92
N THR A 17 -26.16 89.75 44.01
CA THR A 17 -25.78 91.11 44.38
C THR A 17 -26.92 92.03 44.13
N THR A 18 -27.26 92.87 45.17
CA THR A 18 -28.31 93.89 45.03
C THR A 18 -27.68 95.23 44.85
N SER A 19 -28.28 96.14 44.10
CA SER A 19 -27.85 97.49 43.88
C SER A 19 -28.37 98.47 44.94
N VAL A 20 -29.08 97.98 45.97
CA VAL A 20 -29.60 98.77 47.09
C VAL A 20 -28.78 98.38 48.29
N ASP A 21 -28.34 99.42 48.98
CA ASP A 21 -27.53 99.33 50.21
C ASP A 21 -28.31 98.63 51.30
N ASP A 22 -28.37 97.30 51.29
CA ASP A 22 -28.96 96.50 52.33
C ASP A 22 -27.82 96.04 53.27
N ALA A 23 -27.88 96.44 54.52
CA ALA A 23 -26.88 96.19 55.51
C ALA A 23 -26.62 94.68 55.83
N ARG A 24 -27.10 93.78 55.04
CA ARG A 24 -27.01 92.33 55.28
C ARG A 24 -26.04 91.57 54.39
N GLY A 25 -25.25 92.27 53.54
CA GLY A 25 -24.19 91.66 52.79
C GLY A 25 -24.62 90.85 51.57
N ASN A 26 -23.61 90.32 50.83
CA ASN A 26 -23.83 89.43 49.70
C ASN A 26 -24.34 88.08 50.14
N PHE A 27 -25.44 87.59 49.55
CA PHE A 27 -25.93 86.28 49.74
C PHE A 27 -25.36 85.35 48.65
N SER A 28 -24.76 84.25 49.07
CA SER A 28 -24.37 83.18 48.19
C SER A 28 -25.01 81.89 48.64
N ASP A 29 -25.53 81.15 47.74
CA ASP A 29 -25.97 79.79 47.96
C ASP A 29 -25.14 78.84 47.02
N ASN A 30 -24.81 77.68 47.50
CA ASN A 30 -24.06 76.72 46.78
C ASN A 30 -24.71 75.35 46.90
N GLU A 31 -24.81 74.67 45.81
CA GLU A 31 -25.30 73.30 45.72
C GLU A 31 -24.25 72.43 45.00
N THR A 32 -23.99 71.29 45.60
CA THR A 32 -23.08 70.30 45.01
C THR A 32 -23.90 69.23 44.35
N VAL A 33 -23.65 69.05 43.05
CA VAL A 33 -24.23 67.98 42.29
C VAL A 33 -23.15 66.91 42.09
N ASN A 34 -23.39 65.73 42.54
CA ASN A 34 -22.53 64.60 42.27
C ASN A 34 -22.79 64.09 40.88
N VAL A 35 -21.79 64.15 40.04
CA VAL A 35 -21.84 63.59 38.65
C VAL A 35 -21.24 62.22 38.64
N MET A 36 -22.11 61.23 38.68
CA MET A 36 -21.67 59.83 38.58
C MET A 36 -21.24 59.49 37.13
N ALA A 37 -20.16 58.75 37.02
CA ALA A 37 -19.71 58.24 35.76
C ALA A 37 -20.68 57.12 35.25
N ASN A 38 -21.14 57.28 34.05
CA ASN A 38 -21.87 56.19 33.34
C ASN A 38 -21.01 55.67 32.22
N THR A 39 -20.19 54.67 32.50
CA THR A 39 -19.25 54.06 31.58
C THR A 39 -19.56 52.59 31.44
N THR A 40 -19.25 52.03 30.28
CA THR A 40 -19.25 50.59 30.04
C THR A 40 -17.99 50.21 29.22
N LEU A 41 -17.40 49.08 29.54
CA LEU A 41 -16.33 48.47 28.75
C LEU A 41 -16.81 47.08 28.30
N ALA A 42 -17.05 46.93 27.01
CA ALA A 42 -17.33 45.61 26.44
C ALA A 42 -16.02 45.02 25.92
N VAL A 43 -15.71 43.79 26.29
CA VAL A 43 -14.57 43.04 25.77
C VAL A 43 -15.05 41.74 25.15
N ILE A 44 -14.53 41.44 23.96
CA ILE A 44 -14.76 40.20 23.23
C ILE A 44 -13.40 39.63 22.81
N LYS A 45 -13.18 38.38 23.14
CA LYS A 45 -12.01 37.62 22.71
C LYS A 45 -12.46 36.42 21.91
N ASP A 46 -11.86 36.23 20.75
CA ASP A 46 -12.13 35.07 19.91
C ASP A 46 -10.83 34.51 19.30
N ALA A 47 -10.86 33.25 18.88
CA ALA A 47 -9.85 32.64 18.05
C ALA A 47 -10.46 32.30 16.69
N GLU A 48 -9.76 32.65 15.60
CA GLU A 48 -10.25 32.45 14.25
C GLU A 48 -10.50 30.96 13.95
N ILE A 49 -9.61 30.09 14.45
CA ILE A 49 -9.71 28.63 14.34
C ILE A 49 -9.71 28.04 15.74
N LYS A 50 -10.69 27.16 16.02
CA LYS A 50 -10.87 26.58 17.36
C LYS A 50 -10.17 25.23 17.55
N ALA A 51 -9.65 24.62 16.49
CA ALA A 51 -8.95 23.34 16.55
C ALA A 51 -7.72 23.40 15.63
N LEU A 52 -6.54 23.19 16.18
CA LEU A 52 -5.24 23.36 15.54
C LEU A 52 -4.32 22.20 15.91
N ASN A 53 -3.33 21.93 15.07
CA ASN A 53 -2.31 20.93 15.36
C ASN A 53 -1.10 21.56 16.09
N PRO A 54 -0.26 20.78 16.78
CA PRO A 54 1.03 21.23 17.23
C PRO A 54 1.85 21.90 16.11
N GLY A 55 2.42 23.06 16.41
CA GLY A 55 3.19 23.87 15.46
C GLY A 55 2.36 24.80 14.58
N ASP A 56 1.03 24.64 14.50
CA ASP A 56 0.18 25.61 13.83
C ASP A 56 0.18 26.95 14.54
N THR A 57 -0.19 28.01 13.83
CA THR A 57 -0.30 29.36 14.41
C THR A 57 -1.75 29.69 14.71
N ALA A 58 -2.04 29.94 15.98
CA ALA A 58 -3.32 30.47 16.43
C ALA A 58 -3.38 31.99 16.21
N HIS A 59 -4.51 32.49 15.75
CA HIS A 59 -4.82 33.91 15.67
C HIS A 59 -5.94 34.26 16.66
N PHE A 60 -5.58 35.02 17.72
CA PHE A 60 -6.52 35.55 18.69
C PHE A 60 -6.81 36.99 18.33
N VAL A 61 -8.08 37.36 18.40
CA VAL A 61 -8.55 38.72 18.21
C VAL A 61 -9.28 39.19 19.48
N ILE A 62 -8.81 40.31 20.07
CA ILE A 62 -9.47 40.95 21.18
C ILE A 62 -10.07 42.26 20.70
N THR A 63 -11.35 42.48 21.01
CA THR A 63 -12.03 43.75 20.73
C THR A 63 -12.53 44.35 22.03
N VAL A 64 -12.10 45.58 22.30
CA VAL A 64 -12.59 46.39 23.46
C VAL A 64 -13.35 47.58 22.94
N ILE A 65 -14.55 47.81 23.46
CA ILE A 65 -15.41 48.95 23.07
C ILE A 65 -15.79 49.72 24.35
N ALA A 66 -15.44 51.01 24.38
CA ALA A 66 -15.91 51.92 25.43
C ALA A 66 -17.29 52.49 25.10
N GLY A 67 -18.21 52.38 26.02
CA GLY A 67 -19.58 52.88 25.89
C GLY A 67 -20.02 53.69 27.10
N GLY A 68 -21.33 54.04 27.16
CA GLY A 68 -21.89 54.88 28.19
C GLY A 68 -21.97 56.35 27.78
N SER A 69 -22.15 57.25 28.75
CA SER A 69 -22.19 58.70 28.55
C SER A 69 -20.93 59.43 29.04
N SER A 70 -20.00 58.68 29.63
CA SER A 70 -18.76 59.22 30.21
C SER A 70 -17.56 58.38 29.68
N ASP A 71 -16.39 58.99 29.63
CA ASP A 71 -15.15 58.31 29.27
C ASP A 71 -14.72 57.32 30.35
N SER A 72 -14.12 56.21 29.97
CA SER A 72 -13.49 55.27 30.89
C SER A 72 -12.05 55.72 31.19
N LEU A 73 -11.68 55.82 32.46
CA LEU A 73 -10.37 56.34 32.87
C LEU A 73 -9.41 55.22 33.19
N ASN A 74 -8.13 55.45 32.88
CA ASN A 74 -7.02 54.54 33.20
C ASN A 74 -7.28 53.08 32.75
N VAL A 75 -7.81 52.93 31.55
CA VAL A 75 -8.13 51.60 31.02
C VAL A 75 -6.86 50.76 30.86
N LYS A 76 -6.91 49.54 31.42
CA LYS A 76 -5.85 48.52 31.26
C LYS A 76 -6.43 47.28 30.65
N LEU A 77 -5.65 46.67 29.73
CA LEU A 77 -5.96 45.38 29.17
C LEU A 77 -4.87 44.39 29.58
N GLU A 78 -5.26 43.25 30.08
CA GLU A 78 -4.39 42.17 30.48
C GLU A 78 -4.85 40.85 29.78
N ASP A 79 -3.94 40.27 29.01
CA ASP A 79 -4.13 38.99 28.32
C ASP A 79 -2.88 38.15 28.46
N ILE A 80 -2.85 37.26 29.43
CA ILE A 80 -1.70 36.40 29.73
C ILE A 80 -1.89 35.06 29.02
N LEU A 81 -1.06 34.84 28.00
CA LEU A 81 -0.97 33.57 27.32
C LEU A 81 -0.05 32.62 28.09
N ASP A 82 -0.40 31.33 28.13
CA ASP A 82 0.46 30.32 28.73
C ASP A 82 1.68 30.07 27.85
N ALA A 83 2.85 30.58 28.28
CA ALA A 83 4.12 30.42 27.53
C ALA A 83 4.62 28.95 27.45
N GLY A 84 4.06 28.03 28.24
CA GLY A 84 4.32 26.60 28.12
C GLY A 84 3.54 25.96 26.98
N LEU A 85 2.45 26.59 26.51
CA LEU A 85 1.54 26.05 25.50
C LEU A 85 1.52 26.87 24.21
N LEU A 86 1.88 28.17 24.27
CA LEU A 86 1.81 29.13 23.18
C LEU A 86 3.09 29.97 23.09
N ASP A 87 3.68 30.04 21.89
CA ASP A 87 4.83 30.89 21.58
C ASP A 87 4.37 32.09 20.74
N VAL A 88 4.29 33.28 21.33
CA VAL A 88 3.84 34.51 20.66
C VAL A 88 4.84 34.90 19.56
N LYS A 89 4.39 34.90 18.32
CA LYS A 89 5.18 35.28 17.15
C LYS A 89 5.02 36.76 16.79
N SER A 90 3.80 37.26 16.95
CA SER A 90 3.52 38.69 16.76
C SER A 90 2.27 39.08 17.54
N ALA A 91 2.28 40.27 18.11
CA ALA A 91 1.11 40.85 18.78
C ALA A 91 1.10 42.34 18.56
N THR A 92 -0.02 42.88 18.07
CA THR A 92 -0.20 44.28 17.76
C THR A 92 -1.59 44.76 18.14
N TYR A 93 -1.78 46.06 18.37
CA TYR A 93 -3.10 46.63 18.55
C TYR A 93 -3.27 47.94 17.78
N ARG A 94 -4.51 48.33 17.55
CA ARG A 94 -4.89 49.60 16.96
C ARG A 94 -6.09 50.19 17.68
N ILE A 95 -6.11 51.53 17.80
CA ILE A 95 -7.20 52.29 18.39
C ILE A 95 -7.96 52.99 17.25
N ASN A 96 -9.29 52.79 17.19
CA ASN A 96 -10.17 53.42 16.19
C ASN A 96 -9.69 53.28 14.74
N GLY A 97 -9.08 52.14 14.41
CA GLY A 97 -8.54 51.89 13.09
C GLY A 97 -7.24 52.65 12.75
N GLY A 98 -6.60 53.26 13.73
CA GLY A 98 -5.33 53.99 13.57
C GLY A 98 -4.13 53.08 13.32
N ASN A 99 -2.91 53.61 13.55
CA ASN A 99 -1.65 52.91 13.37
C ASN A 99 -1.55 51.66 14.26
N LEU A 100 -0.85 50.64 13.76
CA LEU A 100 -0.47 49.47 14.56
C LEU A 100 0.60 49.87 15.58
N THR A 101 0.42 49.35 16.79
CA THR A 101 1.36 49.47 17.90
C THR A 101 1.62 48.08 18.46
N ASP A 102 2.85 47.78 18.83
CA ASP A 102 3.20 46.53 19.46
C ASP A 102 2.41 46.32 20.75
N TYR A 103 1.90 45.12 20.89
CA TYR A 103 1.14 44.69 22.06
C TYR A 103 2.02 43.84 22.99
N THR A 104 2.01 44.16 24.27
CA THR A 104 2.54 43.30 25.32
C THR A 104 1.36 42.74 26.11
N GLN A 105 1.55 41.64 26.83
CA GLN A 105 0.48 40.95 27.54
C GLN A 105 -0.32 41.84 28.50
N ILE A 106 0.27 42.95 28.97
CA ILE A 106 -0.36 43.97 29.80
C ILE A 106 -0.08 45.32 29.20
N ILE A 107 -1.13 46.07 28.81
CA ILE A 107 -1.01 47.42 28.29
C ILE A 107 -1.90 48.40 29.01
N SER A 108 -1.38 49.64 29.22
CA SER A 108 -2.17 50.77 29.67
C SER A 108 -2.65 51.56 28.45
N LEU A 109 -3.96 51.59 28.27
CA LEU A 109 -4.62 52.26 27.14
C LEU A 109 -4.94 53.75 27.47
N GLY A 110 -4.73 54.16 28.73
CA GLY A 110 -5.13 55.49 29.20
C GLY A 110 -6.64 55.66 29.19
N ASN A 111 -7.07 56.89 28.95
CA ASN A 111 -8.50 57.18 28.92
C ASN A 111 -9.12 56.82 27.57
N MET A 112 -10.21 56.08 27.59
CA MET A 112 -10.98 55.71 26.41
C MET A 112 -12.26 56.57 26.34
N HIS A 113 -12.38 57.36 25.26
CA HIS A 113 -13.60 58.09 24.96
C HIS A 113 -14.74 57.17 24.60
N THR A 114 -15.96 57.55 24.97
CA THR A 114 -17.18 56.83 24.56
C THR A 114 -17.18 56.60 23.03
N GLY A 115 -17.43 55.37 22.59
CA GLY A 115 -17.42 54.94 21.20
C GLY A 115 -16.04 54.52 20.68
N SER A 116 -14.97 54.66 21.47
CA SER A 116 -13.63 54.17 21.08
C SER A 116 -13.61 52.63 20.99
N LYS A 117 -12.95 52.14 19.96
CA LYS A 117 -12.75 50.70 19.72
C LYS A 117 -11.24 50.39 19.63
N ILE A 118 -10.86 49.35 20.35
CA ILE A 118 -9.52 48.79 20.29
C ILE A 118 -9.62 47.38 19.69
N VAL A 119 -8.71 47.04 18.80
CA VAL A 119 -8.56 45.70 18.26
C VAL A 119 -7.12 45.25 18.48
N VAL A 120 -6.95 44.10 19.12
CA VAL A 120 -5.65 43.44 19.33
C VAL A 120 -5.63 42.16 18.48
N ASP A 121 -4.57 42.01 17.73
CA ASP A 121 -4.29 40.81 16.93
C ASP A 121 -3.07 40.10 17.54
N ILE A 122 -3.21 38.83 17.93
CA ILE A 122 -2.13 38.02 18.52
C ILE A 122 -1.98 36.74 17.69
N TYR A 123 -0.77 36.51 17.18
CA TYR A 123 -0.39 35.29 16.48
C TYR A 123 0.57 34.51 17.38
N ALA A 124 0.20 33.24 17.70
CA ALA A 124 0.99 32.41 18.60
C ALA A 124 1.06 30.97 18.06
N ALA A 125 2.26 30.39 18.01
CA ALA A 125 2.44 29.00 17.63
C ALA A 125 2.04 28.07 18.77
N ILE A 126 1.36 26.97 18.45
CA ILE A 126 0.98 25.93 19.40
C ILE A 126 2.23 25.11 19.75
N LEU A 127 2.63 25.12 21.02
CA LEU A 127 3.75 24.34 21.55
C LEU A 127 3.31 22.99 22.11
N SER A 128 2.04 22.86 22.53
CA SER A 128 1.53 21.61 23.07
C SER A 128 1.59 20.48 22.04
N THR A 129 2.09 19.32 22.46
CA THR A 129 2.11 18.06 21.69
C THR A 129 1.15 17.03 22.27
N THR A 130 0.27 17.43 23.19
CA THR A 130 -0.76 16.59 23.78
C THR A 130 -2.14 17.11 23.43
N GLY A 131 -3.10 16.22 23.19
CA GLY A 131 -4.49 16.58 22.92
C GLY A 131 -5.12 17.23 24.16
N GLN A 132 -5.23 18.54 24.13
CA GLN A 132 -5.77 19.33 25.24
C GLN A 132 -6.37 20.63 24.75
N ASP A 133 -7.19 21.22 25.61
CA ASP A 133 -7.74 22.53 25.39
C ASP A 133 -6.81 23.61 25.96
N ILE A 134 -6.48 24.63 25.18
CA ILE A 134 -5.74 25.81 25.59
C ILE A 134 -6.76 26.91 25.82
N PHE A 135 -6.97 27.23 27.09
CA PHE A 135 -7.85 28.30 27.52
C PHE A 135 -7.09 29.63 27.57
N ASN A 136 -7.64 30.67 26.94
CA ASN A 136 -7.05 32.00 26.95
C ASN A 136 -8.10 33.04 27.32
N CYS A 137 -7.81 33.85 28.38
CA CYS A 137 -8.71 34.82 28.94
C CYS A 137 -8.07 36.22 28.92
N VAL A 138 -8.84 37.21 28.54
CA VAL A 138 -8.48 38.63 28.64
C VAL A 138 -9.32 39.31 29.73
N ASN A 139 -8.71 40.24 30.48
CA ASN A 139 -9.37 41.13 31.43
C ASN A 139 -9.13 42.59 31.05
N VAL A 140 -10.19 43.40 31.12
CA VAL A 140 -10.11 44.86 30.90
C VAL A 140 -10.65 45.57 32.11
N THR A 141 -9.83 46.40 32.75
CA THR A 141 -10.16 47.18 33.95
C THR A 141 -10.13 48.68 33.65
N SER A 142 -10.83 49.47 34.47
CA SER A 142 -10.72 50.94 34.52
C SER A 142 -10.96 51.42 35.96
N ASP A 143 -10.76 52.70 36.19
CA ASP A 143 -11.05 53.26 37.51
C ASP A 143 -12.51 53.06 37.93
N GLU A 144 -13.44 53.05 36.97
CA GLU A 144 -14.87 52.85 37.20
C GLU A 144 -15.29 51.39 37.31
N HIS A 145 -14.45 50.50 36.74
CA HIS A 145 -14.65 49.05 36.70
C HIS A 145 -13.38 48.32 37.16
N PRO A 146 -12.98 48.47 38.44
CA PRO A 146 -11.76 47.86 38.96
C PRO A 146 -11.83 46.34 39.07
N GLU A 147 -13.04 45.75 39.15
CA GLU A 147 -13.29 44.32 39.08
C GLU A 147 -13.00 43.72 37.70
N GLY A 148 -13.01 44.60 36.68
CA GLY A 148 -12.78 44.24 35.27
C GLY A 148 -13.92 43.54 34.56
N ASN A 149 -13.84 43.54 33.24
CA ASN A 149 -14.66 42.74 32.35
C ASN A 149 -13.79 41.72 31.65
N THR A 150 -14.21 40.47 31.65
CA THR A 150 -13.45 39.36 31.07
C THR A 150 -14.12 38.79 29.83
N SER A 151 -13.29 38.27 28.93
CA SER A 151 -13.72 37.43 27.81
C SER A 151 -12.68 36.31 27.60
N ASN A 152 -13.12 35.17 27.14
CA ASN A 152 -12.24 34.02 26.91
C ASN A 152 -12.53 33.29 25.62
N THR A 153 -11.57 32.54 25.19
CA THR A 153 -11.71 31.60 24.07
C THR A 153 -10.86 30.35 24.34
N THR A 154 -11.24 29.24 23.75
CA THR A 154 -10.53 27.99 23.88
C THR A 154 -10.12 27.50 22.49
N ILE A 155 -8.89 27.00 22.35
CA ILE A 155 -8.38 26.28 21.19
C ILE A 155 -8.11 24.85 21.61
N HIS A 156 -8.64 23.90 20.84
CA HIS A 156 -8.35 22.47 20.99
C HIS A 156 -7.11 22.10 20.21
N VAL A 157 -6.16 21.39 20.81
CA VAL A 157 -4.97 20.84 20.13
C VAL A 157 -5.28 19.43 19.65
N ASN A 158 -5.39 19.25 18.33
CA ASN A 158 -5.73 17.97 17.71
C ASN A 158 -4.55 17.01 17.70
N ILE A 159 -4.74 15.81 18.24
CA ILE A 159 -3.77 14.72 18.26
C ILE A 159 -4.45 13.45 17.76
N ALA A 160 -3.94 12.87 16.69
CA ALA A 160 -4.35 11.56 16.19
C ALA A 160 -3.13 10.64 16.11
N ASP A 161 -3.19 9.45 16.68
CA ASP A 161 -2.11 8.45 16.66
C ASP A 161 -2.58 7.25 15.83
N LEU A 162 -2.15 7.22 14.57
CA LEU A 162 -2.50 6.15 13.64
C LEU A 162 -1.51 5.01 13.77
N GLU A 163 -1.99 3.83 14.07
CA GLU A 163 -1.22 2.60 14.12
C GLU A 163 -1.62 1.67 12.99
N ILE A 164 -0.64 1.04 12.32
CA ILE A 164 -0.90 0.02 11.32
C ILE A 164 -0.24 -1.30 11.67
N ILE A 165 -1.01 -2.38 11.57
CA ILE A 165 -0.54 -3.76 11.76
C ILE A 165 -0.84 -4.54 10.49
N LYS A 166 0.15 -5.34 10.04
CA LYS A 166 0.00 -6.25 8.91
C LYS A 166 0.43 -7.64 9.30
N ILE A 167 -0.41 -8.62 8.97
CA ILE A 167 -0.11 -10.04 9.17
C ILE A 167 -0.43 -10.84 7.90
N VAL A 168 0.18 -12.02 7.77
CA VAL A 168 -0.14 -13.00 6.73
C VAL A 168 -0.53 -14.32 7.38
N ASN A 169 -1.44 -15.07 6.76
CA ASN A 169 -1.87 -16.37 7.27
C ASN A 169 -0.82 -17.48 7.11
N ASN A 170 0.09 -17.35 6.12
CA ASN A 170 1.19 -18.29 5.89
C ASN A 170 2.43 -17.51 5.40
N ALA A 171 3.52 -17.57 6.15
CA ALA A 171 4.79 -16.91 5.84
C ALA A 171 5.72 -17.77 4.96
N THR A 172 5.42 -19.05 4.76
CA THR A 172 6.19 -20.00 3.95
C THR A 172 5.29 -20.78 2.99
N PRO A 173 4.55 -20.07 2.08
CA PRO A 173 3.67 -20.71 1.12
C PRO A 173 4.48 -21.38 0.00
N ASN A 174 3.86 -22.33 -0.70
CA ASN A 174 4.39 -22.88 -1.94
C ASN A 174 4.01 -22.00 -3.14
N TYR A 175 4.72 -22.16 -4.24
CA TYR A 175 4.32 -21.60 -5.53
C TYR A 175 2.92 -22.09 -5.91
N GLY A 176 2.05 -21.16 -6.29
CA GLY A 176 0.66 -21.46 -6.65
C GLY A 176 -0.33 -21.41 -5.50
N ASP A 177 0.12 -21.35 -4.24
CA ASP A 177 -0.76 -21.22 -3.07
C ASP A 177 -1.45 -19.85 -3.03
N GLU A 178 -2.60 -19.83 -2.39
CA GLU A 178 -3.32 -18.61 -2.04
C GLU A 178 -3.01 -18.23 -0.59
N ILE A 179 -2.64 -16.97 -0.37
CA ILE A 179 -2.39 -16.40 0.94
C ILE A 179 -3.26 -15.17 1.16
N THR A 180 -3.45 -14.85 2.44
CA THR A 180 -4.27 -13.71 2.85
C THR A 180 -3.47 -12.79 3.76
N TYR A 181 -3.35 -11.52 3.36
CA TYR A 181 -2.89 -10.43 4.19
C TYR A 181 -4.06 -9.81 4.93
N THR A 182 -3.89 -9.57 6.23
CA THR A 182 -4.81 -8.77 7.03
C THR A 182 -4.07 -7.51 7.49
N ILE A 183 -4.58 -6.36 7.09
CA ILE A 183 -4.07 -5.05 7.45
C ILE A 183 -5.09 -4.40 8.38
N THR A 184 -4.63 -3.95 9.54
CA THR A 184 -5.47 -3.28 10.54
C THR A 184 -4.92 -1.89 10.80
N VAL A 185 -5.78 -0.89 10.67
CA VAL A 185 -5.48 0.51 11.04
C VAL A 185 -6.31 0.86 12.25
N ARG A 186 -5.71 1.49 13.23
CA ARG A 186 -6.35 1.99 14.44
C ARG A 186 -5.94 3.45 14.67
N ASN A 187 -6.86 4.25 15.18
CA ASN A 187 -6.55 5.56 15.73
C ASN A 187 -6.49 5.45 17.27
N ASN A 188 -5.29 5.49 17.84
CA ASN A 188 -5.04 5.45 19.29
C ASN A 188 -5.07 6.84 19.93
N GLY A 189 -5.10 7.90 19.12
CA GLY A 189 -5.10 9.29 19.60
C GLY A 189 -6.44 9.69 20.21
N PRO A 190 -6.46 10.75 21.03
CA PRO A 190 -7.69 11.25 21.65
C PRO A 190 -8.67 11.82 20.61
N ASP A 191 -8.16 12.34 19.48
CA ASP A 191 -8.98 13.02 18.49
C ASP A 191 -9.21 12.16 17.24
N ASN A 192 -10.17 12.59 16.42
CA ASN A 192 -10.48 11.95 15.16
C ASN A 192 -9.39 12.23 14.11
N SER A 193 -9.01 11.21 13.35
CA SER A 193 -8.22 11.38 12.13
C SER A 193 -9.12 11.30 10.91
N THR A 194 -8.87 12.15 9.91
CA THR A 194 -9.65 12.18 8.68
C THR A 194 -8.75 11.96 7.44
N ASN A 195 -9.36 11.72 6.29
CA ASN A 195 -8.65 11.47 5.02
C ASN A 195 -7.58 10.37 5.13
N ILE A 196 -7.82 9.37 5.96
CA ILE A 196 -6.87 8.29 6.21
C ILE A 196 -6.69 7.46 4.95
N LYS A 197 -5.43 7.30 4.56
CA LYS A 197 -5.00 6.49 3.40
C LYS A 197 -3.92 5.52 3.84
N VAL A 198 -4.04 4.30 3.34
CA VAL A 198 -3.03 3.25 3.50
C VAL A 198 -2.41 2.99 2.14
N SER A 199 -1.08 3.02 2.06
CA SER A 199 -0.33 2.60 0.89
C SER A 199 0.00 1.11 1.02
N GLU A 200 -0.57 0.29 0.14
CA GLU A 200 -0.39 -1.16 0.05
C GLU A 200 -0.25 -1.55 -1.41
N VAL A 201 0.98 -1.56 -1.91
CA VAL A 201 1.29 -1.92 -3.29
C VAL A 201 1.72 -3.36 -3.37
N LEU A 202 0.93 -4.19 -4.05
CA LEU A 202 1.25 -5.59 -4.27
C LEU A 202 2.38 -5.74 -5.29
N ALA A 203 3.42 -6.49 -4.93
CA ALA A 203 4.51 -6.82 -5.83
C ALA A 203 4.05 -7.76 -6.95
N ASP A 204 4.84 -7.85 -8.04
CA ASP A 204 4.59 -8.72 -9.20
C ASP A 204 4.77 -10.22 -8.89
N ASN A 205 5.16 -10.56 -7.67
CA ASN A 205 5.19 -11.92 -7.12
C ASN A 205 3.79 -12.46 -6.83
N PHE A 206 2.79 -11.58 -6.84
CA PHE A 206 1.41 -11.89 -6.49
C PHE A 206 0.47 -11.69 -7.67
N LYS A 207 -0.47 -12.61 -7.82
CA LYS A 207 -1.67 -12.39 -8.62
C LYS A 207 -2.81 -12.06 -7.67
N PHE A 208 -3.36 -10.86 -7.79
CA PHE A 208 -4.52 -10.43 -6.99
C PHE A 208 -5.73 -11.32 -7.24
N ILE A 209 -6.45 -11.68 -6.17
CA ILE A 209 -7.70 -12.43 -6.21
C ILE A 209 -8.85 -11.57 -5.73
N SER A 210 -8.76 -11.04 -4.50
CA SER A 210 -9.82 -10.25 -3.90
C SER A 210 -9.31 -9.32 -2.81
N ALA A 211 -10.07 -8.26 -2.54
CA ALA A 211 -9.89 -7.40 -1.37
C ALA A 211 -11.25 -7.11 -0.73
N ASN A 212 -11.28 -7.12 0.60
CA ASN A 212 -12.46 -6.78 1.39
C ASN A 212 -12.05 -5.80 2.50
N ALA A 213 -12.58 -4.58 2.43
CA ALA A 213 -12.35 -3.54 3.40
C ALA A 213 -13.57 -3.38 4.31
N SER A 214 -13.37 -3.34 5.63
CA SER A 214 -14.45 -3.08 6.61
C SER A 214 -14.93 -1.63 6.54
N LYS A 215 -14.10 -0.73 6.02
CA LYS A 215 -14.38 0.70 5.87
C LYS A 215 -13.64 1.25 4.66
N GLY A 216 -14.30 2.12 3.88
CA GLY A 216 -13.72 2.68 2.66
C GLY A 216 -13.59 1.67 1.53
N TYR A 217 -12.59 1.84 0.67
CA TYR A 217 -12.31 0.96 -0.48
C TYR A 217 -10.82 0.87 -0.80
N TYR A 218 -10.40 -0.25 -1.37
CA TYR A 218 -9.03 -0.48 -1.84
C TYR A 218 -8.96 -0.30 -3.37
N ASP A 219 -8.13 0.63 -3.82
CA ASP A 219 -7.80 0.81 -5.24
C ASP A 219 -6.56 0.00 -5.59
N LEU A 220 -6.77 -1.14 -6.24
CA LEU A 220 -5.69 -2.03 -6.67
C LEU A 220 -4.73 -1.36 -7.66
N THR A 221 -5.21 -0.45 -8.51
CA THR A 221 -4.40 0.18 -9.55
C THR A 221 -3.30 1.07 -8.96
N ASN A 222 -3.65 1.79 -7.91
CA ASN A 222 -2.74 2.72 -7.22
C ASN A 222 -2.15 2.11 -5.94
N GLY A 223 -2.62 0.93 -5.50
CA GLY A 223 -2.21 0.31 -4.24
C GLY A 223 -2.61 1.14 -3.01
N VAL A 224 -3.78 1.79 -3.05
CA VAL A 224 -4.23 2.69 -1.98
C VAL A 224 -5.55 2.20 -1.39
N TRP A 225 -5.58 1.98 -0.09
CA TRP A 225 -6.81 1.81 0.66
C TRP A 225 -7.24 3.16 1.24
N ALA A 226 -8.31 3.75 0.68
CA ALA A 226 -8.95 4.95 1.20
C ALA A 226 -9.88 4.56 2.36
N VAL A 227 -9.38 4.68 3.60
CA VAL A 227 -10.11 4.31 4.82
C VAL A 227 -11.20 5.32 5.14
N GLY A 228 -10.91 6.62 4.93
CA GLY A 228 -11.77 7.74 5.32
C GLY A 228 -11.42 8.27 6.70
N ASN A 229 -12.38 8.34 7.61
CA ASN A 229 -12.19 8.91 8.95
C ASN A 229 -12.23 7.81 10.00
N LEU A 230 -11.38 7.92 11.04
CA LEU A 230 -11.43 7.07 12.23
C LEU A 230 -11.58 7.96 13.47
N THR A 231 -12.58 7.66 14.27
CA THR A 231 -12.73 8.28 15.61
C THR A 231 -11.72 7.69 16.58
N ASN A 232 -11.60 8.31 17.76
CA ASN A 232 -10.77 7.78 18.86
C ASN A 232 -11.05 6.28 19.08
N ASN A 233 -9.99 5.49 19.15
CA ASN A 233 -10.02 4.02 19.34
C ASN A 233 -10.72 3.22 18.24
N GLU A 234 -11.20 3.84 17.16
CA GLU A 234 -11.81 3.13 16.05
C GLU A 234 -10.76 2.37 15.24
N THR A 235 -11.18 1.22 14.73
CA THR A 235 -10.34 0.30 13.94
C THR A 235 -11.00 0.00 12.61
N ALA A 236 -10.20 -0.02 11.55
CA ALA A 236 -10.59 -0.51 10.23
C ALA A 236 -9.69 -1.67 9.78
N LYS A 237 -10.22 -2.61 8.99
CA LYS A 237 -9.50 -3.78 8.48
C LYS A 237 -9.63 -3.88 6.97
N LEU A 238 -8.54 -4.24 6.33
CA LEU A 238 -8.48 -4.64 4.92
C LEU A 238 -7.92 -6.06 4.85
N VAL A 239 -8.65 -6.95 4.18
CA VAL A 239 -8.24 -8.33 3.92
C VAL A 239 -7.98 -8.46 2.42
N ILE A 240 -6.75 -8.82 2.02
CA ILE A 240 -6.35 -9.01 0.62
C ILE A 240 -5.94 -10.46 0.41
N THR A 241 -6.58 -11.15 -0.54
CA THR A 241 -6.20 -12.51 -0.96
C THR A 241 -5.42 -12.43 -2.28
N VAL A 242 -4.29 -13.11 -2.31
CA VAL A 242 -3.40 -13.17 -3.47
C VAL A 242 -2.94 -14.60 -3.73
N LYS A 243 -2.64 -14.92 -4.99
CA LYS A 243 -1.97 -16.16 -5.40
C LYS A 243 -0.49 -15.92 -5.62
N ILE A 244 0.35 -16.81 -5.13
CA ILE A 244 1.81 -16.78 -5.34
C ILE A 244 2.13 -17.17 -6.77
N VAL A 245 2.86 -16.33 -7.51
CA VAL A 245 3.25 -16.55 -8.92
C VAL A 245 4.75 -16.47 -9.17
N LYS A 246 5.54 -16.20 -8.14
CA LYS A 246 7.02 -16.27 -8.15
C LYS A 246 7.53 -16.82 -6.83
N THR A 247 8.67 -17.47 -6.88
CA THR A 247 9.39 -18.02 -5.73
C THR A 247 10.40 -17.02 -5.15
N GLY A 248 11.00 -17.35 -4.01
CA GLY A 248 12.02 -16.54 -3.36
C GLY A 248 11.53 -15.76 -2.15
N PHE A 249 12.35 -14.84 -1.68
CA PHE A 249 12.04 -13.94 -0.57
C PHE A 249 11.23 -12.74 -1.08
N ILE A 250 10.10 -12.47 -0.43
CA ILE A 250 9.18 -11.39 -0.79
C ILE A 250 8.91 -10.56 0.46
N GLN A 251 9.21 -9.27 0.38
CA GLN A 251 8.89 -8.29 1.40
C GLN A 251 7.67 -7.49 0.95
N ASN A 252 6.67 -7.39 1.82
CA ASN A 252 5.47 -6.59 1.57
C ASN A 252 5.29 -5.54 2.66
N ASN A 253 5.47 -4.27 2.29
CA ASN A 253 5.42 -3.11 3.17
C ASN A 253 4.06 -2.43 3.07
N VAL A 254 3.65 -1.81 4.17
CA VAL A 254 2.43 -1.00 4.23
C VAL A 254 2.69 0.23 5.09
N SER A 255 2.07 1.35 4.74
CA SER A 255 2.11 2.58 5.53
C SER A 255 0.75 3.24 5.61
N VAL A 256 0.50 3.99 6.69
CA VAL A 256 -0.72 4.77 6.90
C VAL A 256 -0.38 6.24 7.11
N ASN A 257 -1.25 7.12 6.61
CA ASN A 257 -1.27 8.54 6.95
C ASN A 257 -2.72 9.06 7.01
N GLY A 258 -2.90 10.19 7.68
CA GLY A 258 -4.19 10.87 7.81
C GLY A 258 -3.98 12.35 8.15
N THR A 259 -5.07 13.07 8.40
CA THR A 259 -5.01 14.44 8.93
C THR A 259 -4.96 14.41 10.45
N GLY A 260 -4.32 15.42 11.03
CA GLY A 260 -4.02 15.54 12.45
C GLY A 260 -2.54 15.28 12.72
N PHE A 261 -2.07 15.80 13.83
CA PHE A 261 -0.71 15.55 14.29
C PHE A 261 -0.62 14.14 14.90
N ASP A 262 0.31 13.34 14.38
CA ASP A 262 0.60 12.01 14.88
C ASP A 262 1.94 12.04 15.64
N PRO A 263 1.91 11.88 16.98
CA PRO A 263 3.13 11.96 17.80
C PRO A 263 4.02 10.74 17.68
N ASN A 264 3.52 9.62 17.11
CA ASN A 264 4.24 8.36 17.01
C ASN A 264 4.25 7.78 15.59
N VAL A 265 4.86 8.49 14.66
CA VAL A 265 4.95 8.05 13.25
C VAL A 265 5.72 6.74 13.04
N THR A 266 6.32 6.17 14.09
CA THR A 266 7.05 4.89 13.98
C THR A 266 6.12 3.68 13.87
N ASN A 267 4.88 3.76 14.39
CA ASN A 267 3.84 2.74 14.28
C ASN A 267 2.98 2.87 13.01
N ASN A 268 3.29 3.86 12.14
CA ASN A 268 2.60 4.09 10.88
C ASN A 268 3.09 3.21 9.73
N ASN A 269 4.02 2.29 10.00
CA ASN A 269 4.58 1.38 9.02
C ASN A 269 4.59 -0.05 9.55
N ALA A 270 4.28 -0.99 8.67
CA ALA A 270 4.40 -2.41 8.97
C ALA A 270 4.95 -3.18 7.77
N THR A 271 5.65 -4.26 8.05
CA THR A 271 6.29 -5.12 7.04
C THR A 271 5.98 -6.57 7.33
N VAL A 272 5.63 -7.32 6.30
CA VAL A 272 5.52 -8.77 6.35
C VAL A 272 6.47 -9.37 5.32
N ASN A 273 7.26 -10.35 5.76
CA ASN A 273 8.15 -11.12 4.92
C ASN A 273 7.57 -12.51 4.71
N ILE A 274 7.62 -13.02 3.48
CA ILE A 274 7.32 -14.41 3.14
C ILE A 274 8.49 -15.01 2.37
N THR A 275 8.66 -16.33 2.50
CA THR A 275 9.67 -17.08 1.76
C THR A 275 8.98 -18.22 1.01
N VAL A 276 9.05 -18.17 -0.33
CA VAL A 276 8.49 -19.19 -1.22
C VAL A 276 9.64 -20.09 -1.68
N PRO A 277 9.64 -21.40 -1.37
CA PRO A 277 10.69 -22.30 -1.80
C PRO A 277 10.82 -22.36 -3.32
N GLN A 278 12.04 -22.55 -3.82
CA GLN A 278 12.27 -22.84 -5.23
C GLN A 278 11.55 -24.14 -5.64
N THR A 279 10.93 -24.12 -6.81
CA THR A 279 10.05 -25.18 -7.25
C THR A 279 10.22 -25.45 -8.74
N ALA A 280 10.39 -26.72 -9.11
CA ALA A 280 10.40 -27.22 -10.49
C ALA A 280 9.11 -28.02 -10.79
N ASP A 281 8.92 -28.38 -12.06
CA ASP A 281 7.92 -29.35 -12.55
C ASP A 281 8.54 -30.09 -13.71
N LEU A 282 9.27 -31.18 -13.38
CA LEU A 282 9.90 -32.05 -14.36
C LEU A 282 8.84 -32.95 -14.97
N SER A 283 8.90 -33.12 -16.26
CA SER A 283 8.09 -34.09 -16.99
C SER A 283 8.93 -34.87 -17.99
N VAL A 284 8.53 -36.12 -18.24
CA VAL A 284 9.21 -36.96 -19.26
C VAL A 284 8.22 -37.58 -20.23
N VAL A 285 8.59 -37.53 -21.49
CA VAL A 285 7.91 -38.26 -22.60
C VAL A 285 8.91 -39.20 -23.25
N LYS A 286 8.48 -40.44 -23.48
CA LYS A 286 9.25 -41.49 -24.18
C LYS A 286 8.47 -41.98 -25.34
N ILE A 287 9.14 -42.07 -26.49
CA ILE A 287 8.62 -42.63 -27.75
C ILE A 287 9.61 -43.58 -28.40
N VAL A 288 9.14 -44.45 -29.24
CA VAL A 288 9.95 -45.32 -30.08
C VAL A 288 9.64 -45.06 -31.56
N ASN A 289 10.64 -45.15 -32.41
CA ASN A 289 10.50 -44.83 -33.85
C ASN A 289 9.63 -45.83 -34.65
N VAL A 290 9.35 -47.01 -34.10
CA VAL A 290 8.48 -48.02 -34.68
C VAL A 290 7.70 -48.76 -33.58
N ASP A 291 6.48 -49.15 -33.83
CA ASP A 291 5.61 -49.93 -32.93
C ASP A 291 5.69 -51.44 -33.18
N ARG A 292 6.24 -51.86 -34.36
CA ARG A 292 6.45 -53.24 -34.71
C ARG A 292 7.75 -53.42 -35.47
N VAL A 293 8.54 -54.45 -35.10
CA VAL A 293 9.87 -54.68 -35.67
C VAL A 293 10.22 -56.19 -35.64
N SER A 294 11.13 -56.69 -36.52
CA SER A 294 11.66 -58.05 -36.49
C SER A 294 12.92 -58.15 -35.62
N VAL A 295 13.12 -59.31 -34.97
CA VAL A 295 14.37 -59.64 -34.26
C VAL A 295 15.59 -59.33 -35.14
N GLY A 296 16.64 -58.78 -34.57
CA GLY A 296 17.87 -58.38 -35.24
C GLY A 296 17.87 -56.97 -35.79
N ASN A 297 16.72 -56.31 -35.91
CA ASN A 297 16.62 -54.94 -36.41
C ASN A 297 16.90 -53.91 -35.29
N ARG A 298 17.20 -52.69 -35.76
CA ARG A 298 17.42 -51.53 -34.86
C ARG A 298 16.15 -50.79 -34.58
N ILE A 299 16.01 -50.30 -33.34
CA ILE A 299 14.99 -49.34 -32.90
C ILE A 299 15.68 -48.17 -32.21
N THR A 300 15.02 -47.03 -32.21
CA THR A 300 15.49 -45.85 -31.51
C THR A 300 14.39 -45.33 -30.56
N TYR A 301 14.72 -45.26 -29.30
CA TYR A 301 13.91 -44.57 -28.28
C TYR A 301 14.32 -43.11 -28.25
N THR A 302 13.33 -42.20 -28.19
CA THR A 302 13.53 -40.78 -27.93
C THR A 302 12.90 -40.43 -26.61
N ILE A 303 13.67 -39.83 -25.71
CA ILE A 303 13.26 -39.40 -24.40
C ILE A 303 13.38 -37.87 -24.38
N VAL A 304 12.30 -37.17 -23.98
CA VAL A 304 12.28 -35.72 -23.82
C VAL A 304 11.96 -35.40 -22.37
N VAL A 305 12.90 -34.82 -21.66
CA VAL A 305 12.72 -34.28 -20.30
C VAL A 305 12.50 -32.80 -20.40
N LYS A 306 11.49 -32.29 -19.73
CA LYS A 306 11.15 -30.85 -19.75
C LYS A 306 10.94 -30.35 -18.29
N ASN A 307 11.39 -29.11 -18.02
CA ASN A 307 11.06 -28.40 -16.80
C ASN A 307 9.93 -27.39 -17.11
N ASN A 308 8.72 -27.64 -16.61
CA ASN A 308 7.56 -26.76 -16.76
C ASN A 308 7.42 -25.78 -15.58
N GLY A 309 8.23 -25.96 -14.52
CA GLY A 309 8.18 -25.19 -13.28
C GLY A 309 8.67 -23.77 -13.42
N PRO A 310 8.48 -22.96 -12.38
CA PRO A 310 8.89 -21.55 -12.38
C PRO A 310 10.40 -21.37 -12.26
N ASP A 311 11.11 -22.30 -11.59
CA ASP A 311 12.54 -22.20 -11.33
C ASP A 311 13.36 -23.21 -12.10
N THR A 312 14.68 -23.08 -12.01
CA THR A 312 15.63 -24.07 -12.52
C THR A 312 15.55 -25.35 -11.70
N ALA A 313 15.33 -26.48 -12.35
CA ALA A 313 15.52 -27.79 -11.76
C ALA A 313 17.02 -28.10 -11.67
N LEU A 314 17.50 -28.43 -10.48
CA LEU A 314 18.91 -28.73 -10.20
C LEU A 314 19.14 -30.25 -10.19
N ASP A 315 20.36 -30.66 -10.58
CA ASP A 315 20.83 -32.05 -10.52
C ASP A 315 19.86 -33.04 -11.20
N VAL A 316 19.29 -32.64 -12.34
CA VAL A 316 18.30 -33.43 -13.08
C VAL A 316 18.97 -34.66 -13.67
N TYR A 317 18.34 -35.82 -13.47
CA TYR A 317 18.71 -37.09 -14.10
C TYR A 317 17.47 -37.89 -14.49
N ALA A 318 17.63 -38.72 -15.50
CA ALA A 318 16.61 -39.70 -15.88
C ALA A 318 17.18 -41.10 -15.80
N VAL A 319 16.33 -42.07 -15.47
CA VAL A 319 16.68 -43.50 -15.41
C VAL A 319 15.91 -44.24 -16.49
N ASP A 320 16.61 -44.75 -17.45
CA ASP A 320 16.11 -45.58 -18.56
C ASP A 320 16.98 -46.84 -18.70
N LYS A 321 16.63 -47.89 -17.98
CA LYS A 321 17.36 -49.12 -17.98
C LYS A 321 16.82 -50.08 -19.05
N LEU A 322 17.63 -50.32 -20.07
CA LEU A 322 17.28 -51.27 -21.14
C LEU A 322 17.09 -52.71 -20.61
N SER A 323 16.07 -53.40 -21.08
CA SER A 323 15.86 -54.81 -20.76
C SER A 323 16.85 -55.72 -21.51
N ASP A 324 17.00 -56.96 -21.06
CA ASP A 324 17.86 -57.98 -21.72
C ASP A 324 17.38 -58.42 -23.13
N ALA A 325 16.20 -57.98 -23.51
CA ALA A 325 15.67 -58.13 -24.87
C ALA A 325 16.25 -57.09 -25.85
N LEU A 326 17.01 -56.13 -25.36
CA LEU A 326 17.61 -55.04 -26.13
C LEU A 326 19.13 -55.02 -25.96
N LYS A 327 19.86 -54.93 -27.06
CA LYS A 327 21.30 -54.71 -27.10
C LYS A 327 21.57 -53.24 -27.40
N PHE A 328 22.18 -52.53 -26.50
CA PHE A 328 22.62 -51.14 -26.71
C PHE A 328 23.59 -51.01 -27.87
N VAL A 329 23.42 -49.99 -28.71
CA VAL A 329 24.28 -49.66 -29.84
C VAL A 329 24.94 -48.31 -29.68
N SER A 330 24.17 -47.29 -29.49
CA SER A 330 24.66 -45.91 -29.35
C SER A 330 23.59 -45.03 -28.70
N TYR A 331 24.02 -43.85 -28.23
CA TYR A 331 23.13 -42.81 -27.82
C TYR A 331 23.56 -41.43 -28.34
N LYS A 332 22.62 -40.49 -28.37
CA LYS A 332 22.87 -39.09 -28.67
C LYS A 332 22.05 -38.27 -27.67
N ALA A 333 22.72 -37.48 -26.85
CA ALA A 333 22.08 -36.57 -25.91
C ALA A 333 22.26 -35.10 -26.34
N SER A 334 21.23 -34.28 -26.21
CA SER A 334 21.34 -32.83 -26.44
C SER A 334 22.19 -32.15 -25.35
N VAL A 335 22.16 -32.70 -24.13
CA VAL A 335 22.95 -32.25 -22.97
C VAL A 335 23.20 -33.43 -22.03
N GLY A 336 24.30 -33.38 -21.30
CA GLY A 336 24.64 -34.39 -20.30
C GLY A 336 25.19 -35.68 -20.88
N VAL A 337 25.24 -36.74 -20.07
CA VAL A 337 25.85 -38.03 -20.39
C VAL A 337 24.92 -39.17 -19.97
N TYR A 338 24.71 -40.14 -20.88
CA TYR A 338 23.98 -41.37 -20.60
C TYR A 338 24.96 -42.52 -20.38
N ASP A 339 24.82 -43.23 -19.26
CA ASP A 339 25.54 -44.48 -18.99
C ASP A 339 24.67 -45.68 -19.31
N PRO A 340 24.96 -46.43 -20.38
CA PRO A 340 24.15 -47.60 -20.79
C PRO A 340 24.22 -48.77 -19.81
N ALA A 341 25.23 -48.82 -18.92
CA ALA A 341 25.38 -49.89 -17.95
C ALA A 341 24.39 -49.73 -16.77
N THR A 342 24.21 -48.51 -16.33
CA THR A 342 23.28 -48.17 -15.22
C THR A 342 21.92 -47.75 -15.72
N GLY A 343 21.81 -47.27 -16.96
CA GLY A 343 20.61 -46.63 -17.52
C GLY A 343 20.38 -45.19 -17.03
N ILE A 344 21.40 -44.57 -16.43
CA ILE A 344 21.28 -43.20 -15.90
C ILE A 344 21.72 -42.20 -16.97
N TRP A 345 20.84 -41.25 -17.26
CA TRP A 345 21.15 -40.05 -18.02
C TRP A 345 21.28 -38.86 -17.08
N THR A 346 22.49 -38.43 -16.82
CA THR A 346 22.80 -37.22 -16.01
C THR A 346 22.65 -36.00 -16.91
N ILE A 347 21.62 -35.18 -16.65
CA ILE A 347 21.27 -34.01 -17.45
C ILE A 347 21.94 -32.75 -16.87
N GLY A 348 22.00 -32.64 -15.51
CA GLY A 348 22.44 -31.45 -14.78
C GLY A 348 21.31 -30.46 -14.58
N ASN A 349 21.61 -29.16 -14.62
CA ASN A 349 20.59 -28.13 -14.38
C ASN A 349 19.74 -27.88 -15.61
N LEU A 350 18.42 -27.90 -15.45
CA LEU A 350 17.45 -27.63 -16.49
C LEU A 350 16.64 -26.36 -16.16
N THR A 351 16.91 -25.29 -16.90
CA THR A 351 16.28 -24.00 -16.66
C THR A 351 14.76 -24.04 -16.90
N ASN A 352 14.04 -23.06 -16.34
CA ASN A 352 12.60 -22.91 -16.54
C ASN A 352 12.24 -22.97 -18.04
N LYS A 353 11.21 -23.73 -18.38
CA LYS A 353 10.66 -23.92 -19.75
C LYS A 353 11.61 -24.56 -20.75
N SER A 354 12.81 -24.99 -20.35
CA SER A 354 13.74 -25.70 -21.21
C SER A 354 13.49 -27.22 -21.26
N ASN A 355 14.09 -27.88 -22.23
CA ASN A 355 14.03 -29.32 -22.39
C ASN A 355 15.40 -29.92 -22.70
N ALA A 356 15.54 -31.20 -22.46
CA ALA A 356 16.66 -32.05 -22.87
C ALA A 356 16.15 -33.27 -23.59
N THR A 357 16.90 -33.77 -24.60
CA THR A 357 16.52 -34.89 -25.40
C THR A 357 17.64 -35.93 -25.41
N LEU A 358 17.27 -37.21 -25.26
CA LEU A 358 18.16 -38.36 -25.38
C LEU A 358 17.57 -39.34 -26.40
N GLU A 359 18.37 -39.71 -27.40
CA GLU A 359 18.09 -40.80 -28.36
C GLU A 359 18.94 -42.02 -28.01
N ILE A 360 18.31 -43.19 -27.83
CA ILE A 360 19.00 -44.47 -27.54
C ILE A 360 18.69 -45.43 -28.68
N THR A 361 19.73 -45.86 -29.40
CA THR A 361 19.59 -46.86 -30.46
C THR A 361 19.95 -48.25 -29.93
N CYS A 362 19.06 -49.21 -30.15
CA CYS A 362 19.19 -50.61 -29.70
C CYS A 362 18.95 -51.60 -30.85
N ILE A 363 19.50 -52.83 -30.72
CA ILE A 363 19.13 -54.00 -31.54
C ILE A 363 18.19 -54.86 -30.72
N VAL A 364 17.09 -55.30 -31.29
CA VAL A 364 16.11 -56.17 -30.67
C VAL A 364 16.56 -57.64 -30.72
N LEU A 365 16.61 -58.30 -29.56
CA LEU A 365 17.15 -59.66 -29.44
C LEU A 365 16.08 -60.75 -29.26
N LYS A 366 14.89 -60.43 -28.72
CA LYS A 366 13.83 -61.39 -28.35
C LYS A 366 12.50 -60.98 -28.95
N THR A 367 11.68 -61.99 -29.35
CA THR A 367 10.28 -61.76 -29.79
C THR A 367 9.35 -61.47 -28.61
N GLY A 368 8.21 -60.83 -28.90
CA GLY A 368 7.19 -60.46 -27.90
C GLY A 368 7.01 -58.98 -27.76
N VAL A 369 6.28 -58.56 -26.75
CA VAL A 369 6.09 -57.13 -26.42
C VAL A 369 7.22 -56.70 -25.48
N ILE A 370 8.02 -55.73 -25.88
CA ILE A 370 9.06 -55.12 -25.03
C ILE A 370 8.57 -53.76 -24.60
N SER A 371 8.36 -53.62 -23.29
CA SER A 371 8.11 -52.32 -22.66
C SER A 371 9.42 -51.70 -22.15
N ASN A 372 9.59 -50.42 -22.38
CA ASN A 372 10.71 -49.65 -21.88
C ASN A 372 10.23 -48.41 -21.17
N GLU A 373 10.66 -48.27 -19.91
CA GLU A 373 10.24 -47.24 -18.98
C GLU A 373 11.34 -46.20 -18.77
N VAL A 374 10.94 -44.99 -18.38
CA VAL A 374 11.84 -43.92 -17.97
C VAL A 374 11.22 -43.17 -16.80
N PHE A 375 12.08 -42.76 -15.87
CA PHE A 375 11.71 -41.93 -14.74
C PHE A 375 12.69 -40.77 -14.65
N VAL A 376 12.20 -39.52 -14.38
CA VAL A 376 13.01 -38.31 -14.20
C VAL A 376 12.90 -37.78 -12.77
N ASN A 377 14.01 -37.26 -12.23
CA ASN A 377 14.06 -36.62 -10.91
C ASN A 377 15.14 -35.54 -10.89
N GLY A 378 15.16 -34.73 -9.83
CA GLY A 378 16.14 -33.68 -9.55
C GLY A 378 16.16 -33.33 -8.07
N SER A 379 17.04 -32.41 -7.65
CA SER A 379 17.13 -31.97 -6.25
C SER A 379 16.18 -30.83 -5.90
N THR A 380 15.68 -30.07 -6.89
CA THR A 380 14.63 -29.04 -6.67
C THR A 380 13.29 -29.71 -6.47
N VAL A 381 12.50 -29.19 -5.52
CA VAL A 381 11.15 -29.71 -5.22
C VAL A 381 10.30 -29.69 -6.46
N ASP A 382 9.72 -30.85 -6.81
CA ASP A 382 8.76 -31.01 -7.89
C ASP A 382 7.35 -31.22 -7.32
N LEU A 383 6.44 -30.32 -7.65
CA LEU A 383 5.06 -30.35 -7.13
C LEU A 383 4.14 -31.33 -7.87
N ASN A 384 4.57 -31.83 -9.04
CA ASN A 384 3.78 -32.73 -9.88
C ASN A 384 4.54 -33.99 -10.30
N MET A 385 4.82 -34.86 -9.36
CA MET A 385 5.53 -36.14 -9.60
C MET A 385 4.78 -37.10 -10.55
N THR A 386 3.52 -36.85 -10.91
CA THR A 386 2.72 -37.75 -11.75
C THR A 386 3.14 -37.74 -13.22
N ASN A 387 3.82 -36.69 -13.68
CA ASN A 387 4.32 -36.57 -15.07
C ASN A 387 5.82 -36.92 -15.21
N ASN A 388 6.46 -37.43 -14.11
CA ASN A 388 7.87 -37.80 -14.07
C ASN A 388 8.13 -39.22 -14.58
N TYR A 389 7.12 -39.92 -15.07
CA TYR A 389 7.19 -41.28 -15.59
C TYR A 389 6.70 -41.34 -17.03
N GLY A 390 7.40 -42.12 -17.85
CA GLY A 390 7.02 -42.39 -19.20
C GLY A 390 7.32 -43.86 -19.59
N ASN A 391 6.50 -44.45 -20.40
CA ASN A 391 6.75 -45.79 -20.96
C ASN A 391 6.32 -45.87 -22.42
N VAL A 392 6.92 -46.79 -23.16
CA VAL A 392 6.53 -47.13 -24.51
C VAL A 392 6.79 -48.60 -24.75
N SER A 393 5.94 -49.27 -25.55
CA SER A 393 6.08 -50.66 -25.91
C SER A 393 6.27 -50.85 -27.43
N VAL A 394 7.08 -51.84 -27.80
CA VAL A 394 7.28 -52.26 -29.18
C VAL A 394 6.96 -53.76 -29.33
N THR A 395 6.23 -54.11 -30.38
CA THR A 395 5.93 -55.52 -30.71
C THR A 395 7.02 -56.08 -31.60
N VAL A 396 7.67 -57.17 -31.15
CA VAL A 396 8.75 -57.80 -31.87
C VAL A 396 8.30 -59.14 -32.47
N ILE A 397 8.44 -59.27 -33.77
CA ILE A 397 8.11 -60.50 -34.53
C ILE A 397 9.40 -61.27 -34.89
N PRO A 398 9.29 -62.60 -35.19
CA PRO A 398 10.43 -63.36 -35.67
C PRO A 398 11.09 -62.72 -36.90
N ALA A 399 12.40 -62.96 -37.07
CA ALA A 399 13.05 -62.56 -38.28
C ALA A 399 12.41 -63.31 -39.45
N PRO A 400 12.31 -62.70 -40.65
CA PRO A 400 11.87 -63.42 -41.87
C PRO A 400 12.72 -64.67 -42.06
N ALA A 401 12.10 -65.81 -42.40
CA ALA A 401 12.84 -67.01 -42.74
C ALA A 401 13.81 -66.69 -43.90
N PRO A 402 15.04 -67.18 -43.78
CA PRO A 402 15.95 -67.06 -44.98
C PRO A 402 15.26 -67.60 -46.22
N VAL A 403 15.14 -66.80 -47.25
CA VAL A 403 14.70 -67.28 -48.56
C VAL A 403 15.81 -68.16 -49.10
N HIS A 404 15.63 -69.52 -49.06
CA HIS A 404 16.48 -70.41 -49.81
C HIS A 404 16.37 -70.01 -51.26
N PRO A 405 17.48 -69.82 -52.00
CA PRO A 405 17.40 -69.71 -53.40
C PRO A 405 16.77 -71.05 -53.93
N ALA A 406 15.55 -70.92 -54.41
CA ALA A 406 14.91 -72.06 -55.08
C ALA A 406 15.82 -72.56 -56.16
N ASP A 407 16.06 -73.89 -56.19
CA ASP A 407 16.71 -74.62 -57.33
C ASP A 407 16.14 -74.10 -58.64
N LYS A 408 17.04 -73.58 -59.43
CA LYS A 408 16.76 -73.38 -60.85
C LYS A 408 16.71 -74.76 -61.47
N ASP A 409 15.52 -75.33 -61.61
CA ASP A 409 15.26 -76.22 -62.76
C ASP A 409 13.76 -76.37 -63.03
N ILE A 410 13.51 -76.25 -64.33
CA ILE A 410 12.35 -76.57 -65.11
C ILE A 410 11.46 -75.37 -65.50
N MET A 411 11.71 -75.02 -66.77
CA MET A 411 10.80 -74.33 -67.67
C MET A 411 9.45 -75.01 -67.72
N ASP A 412 8.40 -74.27 -67.59
CA ASP A 412 7.30 -74.36 -68.52
C ASP A 412 6.58 -73.01 -68.67
N SER A 413 6.33 -72.71 -69.94
CA SER A 413 5.64 -71.54 -70.42
C SER A 413 4.16 -71.63 -70.05
N ASP A 414 3.51 -70.64 -69.56
CA ASP A 414 2.36 -70.03 -70.21
C ASP A 414 1.66 -69.03 -69.27
N GLU A 415 1.56 -67.84 -69.81
CA GLU A 415 0.47 -66.85 -69.71
C GLU A 415 -0.01 -66.36 -68.38
N VAL A 416 -0.01 -65.08 -68.26
CA VAL A 416 -1.05 -64.04 -68.19
C VAL A 416 -0.69 -62.92 -67.27
N ALA A 417 -0.61 -61.74 -67.84
CA ALA A 417 -0.56 -60.42 -67.18
C ALA A 417 -1.73 -60.23 -66.25
N MET A 418 -1.46 -59.61 -65.17
CA MET A 418 -2.18 -58.42 -64.67
C MET A 418 -1.82 -58.07 -63.22
N GLY A 419 -1.65 -56.77 -63.00
CA GLY A 419 -1.91 -56.15 -61.71
C GLY A 419 -0.73 -55.48 -61.00
N VAL A 420 -0.25 -54.38 -61.59
CA VAL A 420 0.49 -53.40 -60.80
C VAL A 420 -0.51 -52.70 -59.88
N ASP A 421 -0.43 -52.92 -58.62
CA ASP A 421 -1.08 -51.98 -57.70
C ASP A 421 -0.27 -51.72 -56.41
N ALA A 422 0.13 -50.46 -56.36
CA ALA A 422 0.20 -49.60 -55.24
C ALA A 422 0.90 -50.06 -53.93
N MET A 423 2.14 -49.72 -53.83
CA MET A 423 2.75 -49.53 -52.54
C MET A 423 1.98 -48.43 -51.75
N ALA A 424 1.18 -48.84 -50.78
CA ALA A 424 0.64 -47.96 -49.81
C ALA A 424 1.77 -47.44 -48.94
N LYS A 425 2.06 -46.14 -49.00
CA LYS A 425 2.83 -45.38 -48.02
C LYS A 425 2.00 -45.30 -46.74
N THR A 426 2.24 -46.16 -45.76
CA THR A 426 1.76 -45.96 -44.42
C THR A 426 2.77 -45.13 -43.63
N GLY A 427 2.73 -43.82 -43.81
CA GLY A 427 3.32 -42.88 -42.86
C GLY A 427 2.43 -42.80 -41.64
N ASN A 428 2.97 -43.09 -40.48
CA ASN A 428 2.25 -42.99 -39.20
C ASN A 428 1.80 -41.54 -38.98
N PRO A 429 0.50 -41.20 -38.94
CA PRO A 429 0.01 -39.84 -38.83
C PRO A 429 0.32 -39.19 -37.48
N ILE A 430 0.75 -39.96 -36.45
CA ILE A 430 1.09 -39.44 -35.11
C ILE A 430 2.43 -38.67 -35.14
N LEU A 431 3.39 -39.03 -36.00
CA LEU A 431 4.67 -38.34 -36.10
C LEU A 431 4.53 -36.93 -36.70
N ALA A 432 3.58 -36.75 -37.64
CA ALA A 432 3.29 -35.45 -38.24
C ALA A 432 2.60 -34.49 -37.29
N LEU A 433 1.78 -35.02 -36.36
CA LEU A 433 1.07 -34.19 -35.39
C LEU A 433 1.98 -33.66 -34.24
N LEU A 434 3.01 -34.43 -33.84
CA LEU A 434 3.94 -34.01 -32.80
C LEU A 434 4.93 -32.94 -33.29
N VAL A 435 5.34 -32.98 -34.56
CA VAL A 435 6.21 -31.95 -35.16
C VAL A 435 5.47 -30.64 -35.38
N VAL A 436 4.17 -30.67 -35.70
CA VAL A 436 3.35 -29.48 -35.88
C VAL A 436 3.06 -28.79 -34.53
N LEU A 437 2.93 -29.54 -33.42
CA LEU A 437 2.73 -28.97 -32.08
C LEU A 437 4.00 -28.31 -31.51
N ILE A 438 5.20 -28.74 -31.93
CA ILE A 438 6.46 -28.13 -31.47
C ILE A 438 6.78 -26.84 -32.26
N PHE A 439 6.33 -26.71 -33.51
CA PHE A 439 6.54 -25.51 -34.33
C PHE A 439 5.36 -24.53 -34.37
N GLY A 440 4.18 -24.94 -33.90
CA GLY A 440 2.96 -24.10 -33.90
C GLY A 440 2.89 -23.06 -32.78
N ILE A 441 3.83 -23.05 -31.82
CA ILE A 441 3.86 -22.09 -30.70
C ILE A 441 4.72 -20.83 -30.97
N PHE A 442 5.45 -20.80 -32.11
CA PHE A 442 6.26 -19.64 -32.50
C PHE A 442 5.76 -18.97 -33.80
N GLY A 443 4.52 -18.52 -33.79
CA GLY A 443 4.08 -17.77 -34.94
C GLY A 443 2.65 -17.26 -34.85
N PHE A 444 2.40 -16.30 -33.98
CA PHE A 444 1.34 -15.30 -34.20
C PHE A 444 1.54 -14.13 -33.23
N GLY A 445 1.99 -13.05 -33.80
CA GLY A 445 2.03 -11.81 -33.07
C GLY A 445 2.56 -10.64 -33.88
N VAL A 446 1.91 -10.22 -34.92
CA VAL A 446 1.86 -8.81 -35.32
C VAL A 446 0.54 -8.61 -36.07
N SER A 447 -0.42 -7.97 -35.44
CA SER A 447 -1.46 -7.22 -36.13
C SER A 447 -1.58 -5.85 -35.50
N ARG A 448 -1.02 -4.87 -36.22
CA ARG A 448 -1.34 -3.45 -36.07
C ARG A 448 -2.83 -3.24 -36.29
N ARG A 449 -3.50 -2.54 -35.39
CA ARG A 449 -4.63 -1.70 -35.76
C ARG A 449 -4.47 -0.30 -35.19
N LYS A 450 -4.34 0.65 -36.12
CA LYS A 450 -4.66 2.06 -35.95
C LYS A 450 -6.18 2.19 -35.69
N LYS A 451 -6.51 2.88 -34.68
CA LYS A 451 -7.32 4.10 -34.65
C LYS A 451 -7.41 4.57 -33.23
#